data_c82786c8699ac31700e22f5ce52bc8f0
#
_entry.id   c82786c8699ac31700e22f5ce52bc8f0
#
_cell.length_a   1.000
_cell.length_b   1.000
_cell.length_c   1.000
_cell.angle_alpha   90.00
_cell.angle_beta   90.00
_cell.angle_gamma   90.00
#
_symmetry.space_group_name_H-M   'P 1'
#
loop_
_entity.id
_entity.type
_entity.pdbx_description
1 polymer ?
#
loop_
_entity_poly.entity_id
_entity_poly.type
_entity_poly.pdbx_seq_one_letter_code
_entity_poly.pdbx_strand_id
1 'polypeptide(L)'
;MKKSLSNIVDLVKYPIHDLQSPKIKKIIEKCKTELDSDSCSVIPNFILPNSLNVMKKELEQQLNEVYMSKESINAYLYAKDDPTLPKDHPKRIFMDRFNGYLNSDCFAKNSEMKFLYETDELLKFVSACLGIAPIYRWADPLACHAYNVMEPDGILPWHFDSCEFTLSLMIQKPDQGGIFEYCPNIREPGNERFDEVKKVLDGDRSKVKQLKLKPGDLQIFKGRFTMHRVTKIIGKTSRYMCIPAYVLDPWRVNTPEHSKAIYGKVLPIHIERNKVRSDGLTD
;
A
#
# COMPACT_ATOMS: atom_id res chain seq x y z
N MET A 1 9.52 -23.76 15.86
CA MET A 1 10.61 -23.73 14.86
C MET A 1 11.10 -22.29 14.70
N LYS A 2 12.39 -22.09 14.48
CA LYS A 2 12.95 -20.75 14.20
C LYS A 2 12.41 -20.30 12.82
N LYS A 3 11.84 -19.11 12.74
CA LYS A 3 11.39 -18.53 11.45
C LYS A 3 12.58 -18.34 10.53
N SER A 4 12.41 -18.63 9.25
CA SER A 4 13.42 -18.39 8.22
C SER A 4 12.75 -17.83 6.96
N LEU A 5 13.48 -17.03 6.21
CA LEU A 5 12.98 -16.46 4.95
C LEU A 5 12.55 -17.54 3.95
N SER A 6 13.25 -18.68 3.92
CA SER A 6 12.96 -19.84 3.05
C SER A 6 11.62 -20.55 3.37
N ASN A 7 11.07 -20.33 4.58
CA ASN A 7 9.76 -20.85 4.93
C ASN A 7 8.63 -19.92 4.51
N ILE A 8 8.94 -18.67 4.17
CA ILE A 8 7.96 -17.63 3.84
C ILE A 8 7.96 -17.33 2.34
N VAL A 9 9.13 -17.09 1.78
CA VAL A 9 9.31 -16.71 0.37
C VAL A 9 9.76 -17.92 -0.44
N ASP A 10 9.24 -18.07 -1.65
CA ASP A 10 9.74 -19.06 -2.62
C ASP A 10 11.14 -18.65 -3.11
N LEU A 11 12.17 -18.97 -2.31
CA LEU A 11 13.56 -18.62 -2.62
C LEU A 11 14.13 -19.40 -3.80
N VAL A 12 13.51 -20.50 -4.20
CA VAL A 12 13.87 -21.22 -5.43
C VAL A 12 13.50 -20.38 -6.64
N LYS A 13 12.32 -19.77 -6.60
CA LYS A 13 11.81 -18.90 -7.66
C LYS A 13 12.37 -17.49 -7.56
N TYR A 14 12.45 -16.94 -6.37
CA TYR A 14 12.85 -15.57 -6.05
C TYR A 14 14.00 -15.55 -5.03
N PRO A 15 15.26 -15.78 -5.43
CA PRO A 15 16.40 -15.84 -4.52
C PRO A 15 16.81 -14.44 -4.01
N ILE A 16 15.92 -13.77 -3.27
CA ILE A 16 16.14 -12.41 -2.74
C ILE A 16 17.28 -12.33 -1.71
N HIS A 17 17.73 -13.45 -1.19
CA HIS A 17 18.90 -13.57 -0.31
C HIS A 17 20.24 -13.46 -1.06
N ASP A 18 20.24 -13.63 -2.39
CA ASP A 18 21.41 -13.50 -3.26
C ASP A 18 21.10 -12.61 -4.48
N LEU A 19 21.20 -11.28 -4.30
CA LEU A 19 20.94 -10.31 -5.37
C LEU A 19 21.96 -10.35 -6.52
N GLN A 20 23.03 -11.14 -6.40
CA GLN A 20 24.01 -11.29 -7.46
C GLN A 20 23.68 -12.44 -8.42
N SER A 21 22.79 -13.35 -8.05
CA SER A 21 22.42 -14.47 -8.91
C SER A 21 21.80 -13.99 -10.24
N PRO A 22 22.10 -14.66 -11.36
CA PRO A 22 21.54 -14.27 -12.67
C PRO A 22 20.01 -14.28 -12.71
N LYS A 23 19.42 -15.16 -11.92
CA LYS A 23 17.94 -15.31 -11.84
C LYS A 23 17.29 -14.07 -11.26
N ILE A 24 17.78 -13.59 -10.09
CA ILE A 24 17.17 -12.43 -9.42
C ILE A 24 17.44 -11.14 -10.19
N LYS A 25 18.62 -11.01 -10.84
CA LYS A 25 18.94 -9.85 -11.68
C LYS A 25 17.92 -9.65 -12.80
N LYS A 26 17.50 -10.73 -13.48
CA LYS A 26 16.46 -10.65 -14.52
C LYS A 26 15.12 -10.18 -13.96
N ILE A 27 14.76 -10.62 -12.74
CA ILE A 27 13.53 -10.21 -12.06
C ILE A 27 13.61 -8.74 -11.69
N ILE A 28 14.73 -8.29 -11.12
CA ILE A 28 14.97 -6.89 -10.77
C ILE A 28 14.86 -5.98 -12.00
N GLU A 29 15.50 -6.33 -13.10
CA GLU A 29 15.43 -5.54 -14.34
C GLU A 29 14.00 -5.46 -14.89
N LYS A 30 13.25 -6.58 -14.87
CA LYS A 30 11.82 -6.56 -15.21
C LYS A 30 11.05 -5.60 -14.30
N CYS A 31 11.24 -5.70 -12.97
CA CYS A 31 10.57 -4.83 -12.01
C CYS A 31 10.90 -3.34 -12.26
N LYS A 32 12.17 -3.00 -12.50
CA LYS A 32 12.57 -1.63 -12.81
C LYS A 32 11.83 -1.09 -14.03
N THR A 33 11.86 -1.85 -15.14
CA THR A 33 11.18 -1.45 -16.38
C THR A 33 9.69 -1.20 -16.15
N GLU A 34 9.01 -2.11 -15.43
CA GLU A 34 7.59 -1.97 -15.11
C GLU A 34 7.31 -0.79 -14.17
N LEU A 35 8.15 -0.57 -13.16
CA LEU A 35 8.01 0.54 -12.22
C LEU A 35 8.28 1.91 -12.85
N ASP A 36 9.12 1.97 -13.86
CA ASP A 36 9.41 3.22 -14.58
C ASP A 36 8.29 3.56 -15.56
N SER A 37 7.76 2.56 -16.29
CA SER A 37 6.65 2.79 -17.22
C SER A 37 5.30 2.93 -16.55
N ASP A 38 5.02 2.09 -15.54
CA ASP A 38 3.68 1.89 -15.00
C ASP A 38 3.54 2.19 -13.50
N SER A 39 4.63 2.57 -12.82
CA SER A 39 4.67 2.73 -11.36
C SER A 39 4.27 1.49 -10.56
N CYS A 40 4.13 0.35 -11.21
CA CYS A 40 3.59 -0.89 -10.65
C CYS A 40 4.31 -2.10 -11.24
N SER A 41 4.78 -3.00 -10.39
CA SER A 41 5.30 -4.30 -10.80
C SER A 41 4.72 -5.41 -9.92
N VAL A 42 4.47 -6.60 -10.52
CA VAL A 42 3.93 -7.76 -9.82
C VAL A 42 4.88 -8.94 -9.89
N ILE A 43 5.08 -9.55 -8.72
CA ILE A 43 5.88 -10.76 -8.51
C ILE A 43 4.90 -11.87 -8.11
N PRO A 44 4.50 -12.76 -9.03
CA PRO A 44 3.45 -13.73 -8.78
C PRO A 44 3.91 -14.87 -7.90
N ASN A 45 3.03 -15.32 -6.97
CA ASN A 45 3.30 -16.42 -6.03
C ASN A 45 4.61 -16.21 -5.24
N PHE A 46 4.81 -15.01 -4.72
CA PHE A 46 6.02 -14.66 -3.96
C PHE A 46 6.05 -15.37 -2.60
N ILE A 47 4.90 -15.46 -1.95
CA ILE A 47 4.74 -16.11 -0.64
C ILE A 47 4.35 -17.57 -0.82
N LEU A 48 4.98 -18.44 -0.06
CA LEU A 48 4.65 -19.86 -0.01
C LEU A 48 3.25 -20.09 0.59
N PRO A 49 2.49 -21.08 0.08
CA PRO A 49 1.11 -21.32 0.51
C PRO A 49 0.95 -21.53 2.03
N ASN A 50 1.90 -22.24 2.67
CA ASN A 50 1.83 -22.49 4.10
C ASN A 50 1.98 -21.19 4.91
N SER A 51 2.92 -20.33 4.54
CA SER A 51 3.10 -19.03 5.19
C SER A 51 1.91 -18.10 4.93
N LEU A 52 1.36 -18.10 3.72
CA LEU A 52 0.16 -17.36 3.40
C LEU A 52 -1.01 -17.74 4.31
N ASN A 53 -1.19 -19.06 4.57
CA ASN A 53 -2.21 -19.54 5.50
C ASN A 53 -1.95 -19.10 6.94
N VAL A 54 -0.69 -19.06 7.37
CA VAL A 54 -0.34 -18.53 8.71
C VAL A 54 -0.66 -17.04 8.80
N MET A 55 -0.22 -16.23 7.84
CA MET A 55 -0.51 -14.79 7.79
C MET A 55 -2.03 -14.52 7.81
N LYS A 56 -2.81 -15.31 7.07
CA LYS A 56 -4.27 -15.21 7.09
C LYS A 56 -4.84 -15.50 8.47
N LYS A 57 -4.42 -16.58 9.13
CA LYS A 57 -4.87 -16.94 10.48
C LYS A 57 -4.46 -15.89 11.53
N GLU A 58 -3.25 -15.35 11.45
CA GLU A 58 -2.78 -14.27 12.32
C GLU A 58 -3.67 -13.03 12.21
N LEU A 59 -4.13 -12.69 11.00
CA LEU A 59 -5.09 -11.61 10.77
C LEU A 59 -6.48 -11.97 11.32
N GLU A 60 -7.01 -13.16 10.99
CA GLU A 60 -8.36 -13.59 11.38
C GLU A 60 -8.56 -13.65 12.90
N GLN A 61 -7.49 -13.93 13.65
CA GLN A 61 -7.52 -13.91 15.13
C GLN A 61 -7.64 -12.50 15.72
N GLN A 62 -7.49 -11.46 14.92
CA GLN A 62 -7.48 -10.07 15.37
C GLN A 62 -8.48 -9.18 14.60
N LEU A 63 -9.46 -9.77 13.93
CA LEU A 63 -10.46 -9.00 13.19
C LEU A 63 -11.26 -8.03 14.05
N ASN A 64 -11.42 -8.31 15.36
CA ASN A 64 -12.02 -7.41 16.32
C ASN A 64 -11.23 -6.13 16.59
N GLU A 65 -9.94 -6.11 16.28
CA GLU A 65 -9.05 -4.95 16.42
C GLU A 65 -9.01 -4.08 15.15
N VAL A 66 -9.70 -4.49 14.09
CA VAL A 66 -9.73 -3.72 12.83
C VAL A 66 -10.48 -2.41 13.05
N TYR A 67 -9.82 -1.30 12.80
CA TYR A 67 -10.47 -0.01 12.73
C TYR A 67 -11.19 0.14 11.40
N MET A 68 -12.50 -0.03 11.41
CA MET A 68 -13.37 0.18 10.25
C MET A 68 -13.73 1.65 10.11
N SER A 69 -13.55 2.21 8.91
CA SER A 69 -13.92 3.58 8.58
C SER A 69 -14.94 3.60 7.45
N LYS A 70 -16.03 4.35 7.68
CA LYS A 70 -17.07 4.60 6.68
C LYS A 70 -17.34 6.09 6.63
N GLU A 71 -16.74 6.75 5.66
CA GLU A 71 -16.77 8.20 5.53
C GLU A 71 -16.60 8.62 4.07
N SER A 72 -16.84 9.89 3.77
CA SER A 72 -16.58 10.47 2.45
C SER A 72 -15.25 11.21 2.49
N ILE A 73 -14.34 10.89 1.58
CA ILE A 73 -13.00 11.47 1.49
C ILE A 73 -12.69 11.92 0.06
N ASN A 74 -11.79 12.87 -0.07
CA ASN A 74 -11.21 13.25 -1.37
C ASN A 74 -10.01 12.36 -1.75
N ALA A 75 -9.44 12.56 -2.94
CA ALA A 75 -8.31 11.78 -3.44
C ALA A 75 -7.01 11.94 -2.62
N TYR A 76 -6.97 12.87 -1.70
CA TYR A 76 -5.85 13.15 -0.77
C TYR A 76 -6.16 12.66 0.65
N LEU A 77 -7.16 11.79 0.81
CA LEU A 77 -7.59 11.16 2.06
C LEU A 77 -8.13 12.15 3.12
N TYR A 78 -8.49 13.37 2.74
CA TYR A 78 -9.14 14.31 3.64
C TYR A 78 -10.66 14.19 3.59
N ALA A 79 -11.29 14.25 4.77
CA ALA A 79 -12.74 14.30 4.92
C ALA A 79 -13.28 15.74 5.03
N LYS A 80 -12.41 16.73 5.24
CA LYS A 80 -12.78 18.13 5.43
C LYS A 80 -12.72 18.88 4.10
N ASP A 81 -13.81 19.61 3.78
CA ASP A 81 -13.87 20.50 2.61
C ASP A 81 -13.02 21.78 2.83
N ASP A 82 -12.43 22.26 1.74
CA ASP A 82 -11.74 23.57 1.69
C ASP A 82 -12.51 24.53 0.76
N PRO A 83 -13.42 25.35 1.31
CA PRO A 83 -14.24 26.26 0.53
C PRO A 83 -13.46 27.41 -0.13
N THR A 84 -12.17 27.56 0.17
CA THR A 84 -11.30 28.56 -0.49
C THR A 84 -10.92 28.16 -1.91
N LEU A 85 -11.02 26.85 -2.23
CA LEU A 85 -10.77 26.31 -3.56
C LEU A 85 -12.02 26.35 -4.43
N PRO A 86 -11.89 26.34 -5.78
CA PRO A 86 -13.02 26.18 -6.71
C PRO A 86 -13.84 24.92 -6.40
N LYS A 87 -15.16 24.95 -6.64
CA LYS A 87 -16.06 23.83 -6.33
C LYS A 87 -15.70 22.52 -7.05
N ASP A 88 -15.11 22.61 -8.21
CA ASP A 88 -14.70 21.48 -9.05
C ASP A 88 -13.23 21.09 -8.87
N HIS A 89 -12.55 21.69 -7.90
CA HIS A 89 -11.15 21.34 -7.58
C HIS A 89 -11.04 19.90 -7.05
N PRO A 90 -10.04 19.06 -7.44
CA PRO A 90 -9.90 17.68 -7.01
C PRO A 90 -9.95 17.48 -5.49
N LYS A 91 -9.44 18.40 -4.70
CA LYS A 91 -9.50 18.38 -3.23
C LYS A 91 -10.92 18.57 -2.67
N ARG A 92 -11.89 18.95 -3.49
CA ARG A 92 -13.30 19.15 -3.12
C ARG A 92 -14.23 18.10 -3.71
N ILE A 93 -13.70 17.09 -4.42
CA ILE A 93 -14.46 15.95 -4.94
C ILE A 93 -14.37 14.82 -3.91
N PHE A 94 -15.48 14.60 -3.20
CA PHE A 94 -15.57 13.59 -2.15
C PHE A 94 -16.20 12.31 -2.68
N MET A 95 -15.68 11.17 -2.22
CA MET A 95 -16.10 9.83 -2.64
C MET A 95 -16.26 8.93 -1.42
N ASP A 96 -17.23 8.04 -1.45
CA ASP A 96 -17.50 7.12 -0.34
C ASP A 96 -16.35 6.13 -0.16
N ARG A 97 -15.92 5.98 1.09
CA ARG A 97 -14.94 5.02 1.58
C ARG A 97 -15.60 4.09 2.59
N PHE A 98 -15.38 2.79 2.43
CA PHE A 98 -15.72 1.79 3.41
C PHE A 98 -14.66 0.69 3.39
N ASN A 99 -13.68 0.79 4.28
CA ASN A 99 -12.62 -0.21 4.49
C ASN A 99 -12.08 -0.08 5.91
N GLY A 100 -11.30 -1.05 6.34
CA GLY A 100 -10.65 -1.04 7.65
C GLY A 100 -9.15 -1.31 7.56
N TYR A 101 -8.47 -0.99 8.65
CA TYR A 101 -7.07 -1.35 8.86
C TYR A 101 -6.88 -2.09 10.17
N LEU A 102 -6.20 -3.24 10.11
CA LEU A 102 -5.57 -3.83 11.28
C LEU A 102 -4.16 -3.25 11.38
N ASN A 103 -3.94 -2.46 12.41
CA ASN A 103 -2.70 -1.70 12.59
C ASN A 103 -1.50 -2.61 12.85
N SER A 104 -0.31 -2.15 12.46
CA SER A 104 0.94 -2.91 12.61
C SER A 104 1.29 -3.25 14.06
N ASP A 105 0.90 -2.41 15.02
CA ASP A 105 1.13 -2.63 16.46
C ASP A 105 0.23 -3.70 17.08
N CYS A 106 -0.82 -4.15 16.38
CA CYS A 106 -1.66 -5.27 16.81
C CYS A 106 -0.96 -6.62 16.66
N PHE A 107 0.05 -6.75 15.79
CA PHE A 107 0.71 -8.02 15.53
C PHE A 107 1.76 -8.38 16.57
N ALA A 108 1.77 -9.65 16.96
CA ALA A 108 2.81 -10.20 17.83
C ALA A 108 4.22 -10.05 17.20
N LYS A 109 5.24 -9.88 18.04
CA LYS A 109 6.65 -9.76 17.58
C LYS A 109 7.11 -10.90 16.68
N ASN A 110 6.50 -12.07 16.81
CA ASN A 110 6.79 -13.26 16.04
C ASN A 110 5.78 -13.53 14.90
N SER A 111 4.97 -12.55 14.47
CA SER A 111 4.11 -12.74 13.30
C SER A 111 4.93 -12.95 12.02
N GLU A 112 4.39 -13.69 11.04
CA GLU A 112 5.11 -13.99 9.80
C GLU A 112 5.35 -12.74 8.97
N MET A 113 4.34 -11.88 8.86
CA MET A 113 4.49 -10.66 8.09
C MET A 113 5.49 -9.68 8.70
N LYS A 114 5.47 -9.53 10.03
CA LYS A 114 6.44 -8.68 10.73
C LYS A 114 7.87 -9.21 10.51
N PHE A 115 8.08 -10.51 10.66
CA PHE A 115 9.38 -11.14 10.40
C PHE A 115 9.85 -10.84 8.97
N LEU A 116 9.00 -11.07 7.95
CA LEU A 116 9.32 -10.79 6.56
C LEU A 116 9.67 -9.33 6.32
N TYR A 117 8.85 -8.41 6.84
CA TYR A 117 9.06 -6.97 6.71
C TYR A 117 10.39 -6.51 7.34
N GLU A 118 10.80 -7.12 8.44
CA GLU A 118 12.03 -6.80 9.17
C GLU A 118 13.29 -7.40 8.55
N THR A 119 13.18 -8.29 7.53
CA THR A 119 14.35 -8.84 6.85
C THR A 119 15.04 -7.81 5.95
N ASP A 120 16.39 -7.78 6.02
CA ASP A 120 17.16 -6.91 5.13
C ASP A 120 17.16 -7.40 3.69
N GLU A 121 16.93 -8.68 3.47
CA GLU A 121 16.80 -9.28 2.16
C GLU A 121 15.61 -8.69 1.40
N LEU A 122 14.44 -8.54 2.04
CA LEU A 122 13.28 -7.91 1.41
C LEU A 122 13.54 -6.43 1.13
N LEU A 123 14.08 -5.69 2.11
CA LEU A 123 14.43 -4.27 1.95
C LEU A 123 15.37 -4.05 0.76
N LYS A 124 16.48 -4.81 0.69
CA LYS A 124 17.48 -4.71 -0.37
C LYS A 124 16.91 -5.11 -1.73
N PHE A 125 16.07 -6.14 -1.78
CA PHE A 125 15.40 -6.57 -2.99
C PHE A 125 14.45 -5.48 -3.52
N VAL A 126 13.62 -4.90 -2.65
CA VAL A 126 12.71 -3.80 -3.03
C VAL A 126 13.48 -2.58 -3.49
N SER A 127 14.54 -2.18 -2.77
CA SER A 127 15.44 -1.10 -3.17
C SER A 127 16.03 -1.32 -4.56
N ALA A 128 16.49 -2.55 -4.84
CA ALA A 128 17.02 -2.93 -6.15
C ALA A 128 15.95 -2.86 -7.25
N CYS A 129 14.72 -3.33 -7.00
CA CYS A 129 13.61 -3.23 -7.95
C CYS A 129 13.20 -1.79 -8.24
N LEU A 130 13.23 -0.92 -7.24
CA LEU A 130 12.98 0.52 -7.41
C LEU A 130 14.11 1.26 -8.12
N GLY A 131 15.32 0.71 -8.10
CA GLY A 131 16.53 1.41 -8.56
C GLY A 131 16.91 2.60 -7.67
N ILE A 132 16.45 2.61 -6.41
CA ILE A 132 16.62 3.72 -5.47
C ILE A 132 17.28 3.19 -4.18
N ALA A 133 18.34 3.86 -3.74
CA ALA A 133 19.02 3.56 -2.48
C ALA A 133 19.57 4.86 -1.86
N PRO A 134 19.51 5.03 -0.53
CA PRO A 134 18.83 4.15 0.40
C PRO A 134 17.31 4.32 0.39
N ILE A 135 16.59 3.24 0.75
CA ILE A 135 15.21 3.30 1.23
C ILE A 135 15.15 2.76 2.65
N TYR A 136 14.13 3.13 3.38
CA TYR A 136 14.00 2.77 4.79
C TYR A 136 12.65 2.12 5.07
N ARG A 137 12.59 1.21 6.05
CA ARG A 137 11.34 0.77 6.64
C ARG A 137 10.63 1.97 7.25
N TRP A 138 9.33 2.06 7.05
CA TRP A 138 8.58 3.18 7.59
C TRP A 138 8.54 3.13 9.12
N ALA A 139 8.88 4.26 9.75
CA ALA A 139 8.97 4.36 11.22
C ALA A 139 7.60 4.45 11.91
N ASP A 140 6.51 4.56 11.15
CA ASP A 140 5.15 4.66 11.69
C ASP A 140 4.70 3.33 12.30
N PRO A 141 4.45 3.26 13.63
CA PRO A 141 4.13 2.01 14.30
C PRO A 141 2.78 1.43 13.92
N LEU A 142 1.87 2.25 13.38
CA LEU A 142 0.51 1.82 13.00
C LEU A 142 0.47 1.35 11.54
N ALA A 143 1.29 1.95 10.69
CA ALA A 143 1.17 1.87 9.23
C ALA A 143 2.21 0.99 8.55
N CYS A 144 3.35 0.70 9.18
CA CYS A 144 4.53 0.16 8.50
C CYS A 144 4.32 -1.19 7.79
N HIS A 145 3.39 -2.02 8.25
CA HIS A 145 2.97 -3.28 7.61
C HIS A 145 1.50 -3.63 7.97
N ALA A 146 0.64 -2.62 8.02
CA ALA A 146 -0.77 -2.78 8.33
C ALA A 146 -1.50 -3.66 7.30
N TYR A 147 -2.62 -4.25 7.73
CA TYR A 147 -3.51 -4.97 6.81
C TYR A 147 -4.72 -4.11 6.47
N ASN A 148 -4.98 -3.94 5.18
CA ASN A 148 -6.24 -3.42 4.69
C ASN A 148 -7.26 -4.56 4.63
N VAL A 149 -8.37 -4.36 5.34
CA VAL A 149 -9.51 -5.29 5.42
C VAL A 149 -10.70 -4.63 4.75
N MET A 150 -11.22 -5.27 3.73
CA MET A 150 -12.43 -4.82 3.04
C MET A 150 -13.49 -5.92 3.14
N GLU A 151 -14.53 -5.63 3.88
CA GLU A 151 -15.70 -6.49 4.02
C GLU A 151 -16.59 -6.45 2.78
N PRO A 152 -17.64 -7.30 2.65
CA PRO A 152 -18.69 -7.13 1.65
C PRO A 152 -19.20 -5.68 1.60
N ASP A 153 -19.45 -5.16 0.42
CA ASP A 153 -19.75 -3.75 0.13
C ASP A 153 -18.62 -2.75 0.38
N GLY A 154 -17.48 -3.19 0.91
CA GLY A 154 -16.30 -2.34 1.09
C GLY A 154 -15.82 -1.73 -0.22
N ILE A 155 -15.38 -0.49 -0.16
CA ILE A 155 -14.82 0.27 -1.28
C ILE A 155 -13.69 1.18 -0.77
N LEU A 156 -12.61 1.28 -1.54
CA LEU A 156 -11.56 2.26 -1.32
C LEU A 156 -11.49 3.16 -2.55
N PRO A 157 -11.93 4.42 -2.45
CA PRO A 157 -12.05 5.32 -3.60
C PRO A 157 -10.69 5.74 -4.15
N TRP A 158 -10.70 6.52 -5.23
CA TRP A 158 -9.49 7.09 -5.80
C TRP A 158 -8.70 7.89 -4.76
N HIS A 159 -7.42 7.54 -4.57
CA HIS A 159 -6.53 8.20 -3.62
C HIS A 159 -5.07 8.06 -4.00
N PHE A 160 -4.23 8.81 -3.31
CA PHE A 160 -2.78 8.67 -3.29
C PHE A 160 -2.33 8.15 -1.93
N ASP A 161 -1.24 7.37 -1.91
CA ASP A 161 -0.62 6.95 -0.65
C ASP A 161 0.18 8.09 -0.02
N SER A 162 0.31 8.07 1.30
CA SER A 162 1.18 9.00 2.03
C SER A 162 2.65 8.57 2.03
N CYS A 163 2.97 7.28 1.83
CA CYS A 163 4.34 6.79 1.65
C CYS A 163 4.72 6.72 0.17
N GLU A 164 6.02 6.80 -0.11
CA GLU A 164 6.51 6.79 -1.50
C GLU A 164 6.32 5.43 -2.15
N PHE A 165 6.65 4.36 -1.42
CA PHE A 165 6.69 2.99 -1.94
C PHE A 165 5.84 2.07 -1.07
N THR A 166 4.83 1.54 -1.68
CA THR A 166 3.89 0.60 -1.07
C THR A 166 4.10 -0.79 -1.65
N LEU A 167 4.24 -1.79 -0.80
CA LEU A 167 4.05 -3.16 -1.20
C LEU A 167 2.61 -3.56 -0.93
N SER A 168 2.07 -4.40 -1.81
CA SER A 168 0.76 -5.00 -1.59
C SER A 168 0.89 -6.51 -1.70
N LEU A 169 0.71 -7.19 -0.58
CA LEU A 169 0.72 -8.64 -0.52
C LEU A 169 -0.71 -9.15 -0.39
N MET A 170 -1.22 -9.79 -1.45
CA MET A 170 -2.56 -10.34 -1.44
C MET A 170 -2.64 -11.57 -0.53
N ILE A 171 -3.44 -11.47 0.53
CA ILE A 171 -3.67 -12.56 1.48
C ILE A 171 -4.95 -13.34 1.11
N GLN A 172 -6.03 -12.62 0.84
CA GLN A 172 -7.31 -13.19 0.44
C GLN A 172 -8.00 -12.30 -0.58
N LYS A 173 -8.41 -12.89 -1.70
CA LYS A 173 -9.24 -12.19 -2.68
C LYS A 173 -10.73 -12.32 -2.34
N PRO A 174 -11.58 -11.35 -2.69
CA PRO A 174 -13.03 -11.49 -2.59
C PRO A 174 -13.60 -12.44 -3.66
N ASP A 175 -14.90 -12.75 -3.54
CA ASP A 175 -15.61 -13.54 -4.56
C ASP A 175 -15.64 -12.82 -5.91
N GLN A 176 -16.01 -11.52 -5.89
CA GLN A 176 -16.05 -10.63 -7.05
C GLN A 176 -15.72 -9.19 -6.63
N GLY A 177 -15.42 -8.33 -7.60
CA GLY A 177 -14.98 -6.97 -7.32
C GLY A 177 -13.58 -6.93 -6.71
N GLY A 178 -13.30 -5.91 -5.88
CA GLY A 178 -12.01 -5.73 -5.24
C GLY A 178 -10.84 -5.58 -6.23
N ILE A 179 -11.13 -5.09 -7.43
CA ILE A 179 -10.14 -4.88 -8.49
C ILE A 179 -9.34 -3.65 -8.14
N PHE A 180 -8.01 -3.78 -8.17
CA PHE A 180 -7.12 -2.64 -8.07
C PHE A 180 -7.07 -1.91 -9.41
N GLU A 181 -7.49 -0.65 -9.42
CA GLU A 181 -7.39 0.24 -10.57
C GLU A 181 -6.43 1.38 -10.27
N TYR A 182 -5.60 1.75 -11.23
CA TYR A 182 -4.60 2.79 -11.03
C TYR A 182 -4.32 3.58 -12.30
N CYS A 183 -3.92 4.85 -12.11
CA CYS A 183 -3.49 5.75 -13.15
C CYS A 183 -2.01 6.08 -12.91
N PRO A 184 -1.08 5.49 -13.69
CA PRO A 184 0.36 5.60 -13.42
C PRO A 184 0.87 7.02 -13.62
N ASN A 185 1.83 7.43 -12.79
CA ASN A 185 2.59 8.68 -12.92
C ASN A 185 1.71 9.92 -13.14
N ILE A 186 0.53 9.98 -12.48
CA ILE A 186 -0.43 11.08 -12.70
C ILE A 186 0.02 12.38 -12.03
N ARG A 187 0.86 12.31 -11.00
CA ARG A 187 1.54 13.45 -10.38
C ARG A 187 3.03 13.19 -10.16
N GLU A 188 3.80 14.24 -9.91
CA GLU A 188 5.24 14.18 -9.69
C GLU A 188 5.66 15.21 -8.64
N PRO A 189 6.84 15.10 -8.02
CA PRO A 189 7.31 16.08 -7.04
C PRO A 189 7.17 17.51 -7.54
N GLY A 190 6.55 18.39 -6.71
CA GLY A 190 6.29 19.80 -7.04
C GLY A 190 5.14 20.03 -8.03
N ASN A 191 4.48 18.99 -8.55
CA ASN A 191 3.40 19.13 -9.52
C ASN A 191 2.26 18.14 -9.30
N GLU A 192 1.17 18.61 -8.71
CA GLU A 192 -0.03 17.82 -8.43
C GLU A 192 -0.83 17.43 -9.70
N ARG A 193 -0.65 18.15 -10.81
CA ARG A 193 -1.39 17.95 -12.07
C ARG A 193 -2.89 17.84 -11.86
N PHE A 194 -3.47 18.77 -11.11
CA PHE A 194 -4.89 18.76 -10.73
C PHE A 194 -5.85 18.54 -11.91
N ASP A 195 -5.52 19.07 -13.10
CA ASP A 195 -6.35 18.86 -14.29
C ASP A 195 -6.40 17.39 -14.73
N GLU A 196 -5.28 16.67 -14.67
CA GLU A 196 -5.21 15.23 -14.99
C GLU A 196 -5.94 14.41 -13.92
N VAL A 197 -5.74 14.75 -12.65
CA VAL A 197 -6.45 14.12 -11.53
C VAL A 197 -7.96 14.31 -11.69
N LYS A 198 -8.40 15.53 -12.01
CA LYS A 198 -9.81 15.84 -12.23
C LYS A 198 -10.42 15.01 -13.35
N LYS A 199 -9.75 14.84 -14.49
CA LYS A 199 -10.24 14.00 -15.59
C LYS A 199 -10.59 12.58 -15.12
N VAL A 200 -9.71 11.96 -14.31
CA VAL A 200 -9.95 10.61 -13.78
C VAL A 200 -11.11 10.60 -12.79
N LEU A 201 -11.23 11.61 -11.93
CA LEU A 201 -12.34 11.76 -10.99
C LEU A 201 -13.67 11.98 -11.71
N ASP A 202 -13.68 12.73 -12.82
CA ASP A 202 -14.84 12.96 -13.69
C ASP A 202 -15.22 11.73 -14.55
N GLY A 203 -14.44 10.66 -14.49
CA GLY A 203 -14.78 9.40 -15.16
C GLY A 203 -13.94 9.03 -16.37
N ASP A 204 -12.91 9.79 -16.74
CA ASP A 204 -11.96 9.38 -17.78
C ASP A 204 -11.19 8.12 -17.34
N ARG A 205 -11.24 7.11 -18.20
CA ARG A 205 -10.57 5.82 -17.99
C ARG A 205 -9.47 5.53 -19.01
N SER A 206 -9.15 6.48 -19.88
CA SER A 206 -8.18 6.31 -20.97
C SER A 206 -6.78 5.91 -20.50
N LYS A 207 -6.35 6.39 -19.32
CA LYS A 207 -5.07 6.08 -18.69
C LYS A 207 -5.16 5.06 -17.55
N VAL A 208 -6.38 4.60 -17.22
CA VAL A 208 -6.60 3.70 -16.07
C VAL A 208 -6.27 2.26 -16.45
N LYS A 209 -5.43 1.64 -15.64
CA LYS A 209 -5.06 0.23 -15.71
C LYS A 209 -5.73 -0.56 -14.60
N GLN A 210 -5.93 -1.85 -14.84
CA GLN A 210 -6.50 -2.77 -13.87
C GLN A 210 -5.51 -3.87 -13.53
N LEU A 211 -5.46 -4.26 -12.25
CA LEU A 211 -4.64 -5.34 -11.75
C LEU A 211 -5.48 -6.32 -10.94
N LYS A 212 -5.38 -7.61 -11.27
CA LYS A 212 -6.02 -8.71 -10.53
C LYS A 212 -4.97 -9.53 -9.83
N LEU A 213 -4.65 -9.17 -8.58
CA LEU A 213 -3.73 -9.93 -7.75
C LEU A 213 -4.35 -11.24 -7.28
N LYS A 214 -3.51 -12.27 -7.17
CA LYS A 214 -3.85 -13.57 -6.57
C LYS A 214 -3.24 -13.68 -5.18
N PRO A 215 -3.83 -14.49 -4.28
CA PRO A 215 -3.21 -14.76 -2.98
C PRO A 215 -1.77 -15.25 -3.14
N GLY A 216 -0.85 -14.63 -2.39
CA GLY A 216 0.60 -14.87 -2.48
C GLY A 216 1.36 -13.99 -3.47
N ASP A 217 0.68 -13.22 -4.33
CA ASP A 217 1.33 -12.24 -5.21
C ASP A 217 1.81 -11.04 -4.40
N LEU A 218 3.01 -10.56 -4.73
CA LEU A 218 3.57 -9.31 -4.22
C LEU A 218 3.54 -8.25 -5.32
N GLN A 219 2.92 -7.11 -5.05
CA GLN A 219 2.97 -5.91 -5.85
C GLN A 219 3.99 -4.92 -5.24
N ILE A 220 4.84 -4.32 -6.05
CA ILE A 220 5.65 -3.14 -5.71
C ILE A 220 5.03 -1.95 -6.43
N PHE A 221 4.77 -0.86 -5.71
CA PHE A 221 3.95 0.24 -6.20
C PHE A 221 4.47 1.60 -5.75
N LYS A 222 4.52 2.58 -6.68
CA LYS A 222 4.87 3.97 -6.39
C LYS A 222 3.60 4.76 -6.02
N GLY A 223 2.99 4.42 -4.86
CA GLY A 223 1.64 4.84 -4.49
C GLY A 223 1.45 6.34 -4.32
N ARG A 224 2.50 7.06 -3.90
CA ARG A 224 2.45 8.53 -3.75
C ARG A 224 2.26 9.25 -5.09
N PHE A 225 2.72 8.69 -6.19
CA PHE A 225 2.71 9.35 -7.51
C PHE A 225 1.62 8.79 -8.44
N THR A 226 0.91 7.78 -8.00
CA THR A 226 -0.04 7.00 -8.81
C THR A 226 -1.38 6.97 -8.13
N MET A 227 -2.36 7.66 -8.70
CA MET A 227 -3.72 7.64 -8.18
C MET A 227 -4.34 6.25 -8.38
N HIS A 228 -4.91 5.68 -7.33
CA HIS A 228 -5.43 4.32 -7.37
C HIS A 228 -6.67 4.13 -6.50
N ARG A 229 -7.39 3.04 -6.77
CA ARG A 229 -8.57 2.66 -5.99
C ARG A 229 -8.73 1.15 -5.94
N VAL A 230 -9.59 0.68 -5.04
CA VAL A 230 -10.09 -0.69 -5.03
C VAL A 230 -11.59 -0.65 -5.24
N THR A 231 -12.08 -1.32 -6.29
CA THR A 231 -13.51 -1.34 -6.60
C THR A 231 -14.29 -2.06 -5.50
N LYS A 232 -15.61 -1.83 -5.46
CA LYS A 232 -16.52 -2.43 -4.47
C LYS A 232 -16.35 -3.94 -4.38
N ILE A 233 -16.32 -4.45 -3.14
CA ILE A 233 -16.33 -5.90 -2.85
C ILE A 233 -17.74 -6.44 -3.06
N ILE A 234 -17.84 -7.52 -3.82
CA ILE A 234 -19.11 -8.19 -4.15
C ILE A 234 -19.03 -9.64 -3.67
N GLY A 235 -20.09 -10.12 -3.03
CA GLY A 235 -20.17 -11.48 -2.47
C GLY A 235 -20.05 -11.46 -0.94
N LYS A 236 -19.59 -12.58 -0.37
CA LYS A 236 -19.53 -12.80 1.09
C LYS A 236 -18.11 -12.86 1.63
N THR A 237 -17.12 -12.98 0.75
CA THR A 237 -15.71 -13.14 1.11
C THR A 237 -15.04 -11.77 1.19
N SER A 238 -14.48 -11.44 2.34
CA SER A 238 -13.69 -10.21 2.54
C SER A 238 -12.37 -10.27 1.76
N ARG A 239 -11.87 -9.09 1.37
CA ARG A 239 -10.54 -8.92 0.79
C ARG A 239 -9.55 -8.53 1.86
N TYR A 240 -8.44 -9.28 1.96
CA TYR A 240 -7.33 -9.00 2.88
C TYR A 240 -6.05 -8.72 2.10
N MET A 241 -5.43 -7.59 2.41
CA MET A 241 -4.18 -7.15 1.79
C MET A 241 -3.22 -6.67 2.88
N CYS A 242 -2.03 -7.24 2.98
CA CYS A 242 -0.98 -6.62 3.79
C CYS A 242 -0.27 -5.54 2.99
N ILE A 243 0.07 -4.43 3.63
CA ILE A 243 0.64 -3.24 2.99
C ILE A 243 1.95 -2.85 3.70
N PRO A 244 3.07 -3.57 3.46
CA PRO A 244 4.38 -3.13 3.89
C PRO A 244 4.79 -1.86 3.17
N ALA A 245 5.28 -0.87 3.91
CA ALA A 245 5.60 0.45 3.38
C ALA A 245 7.08 0.81 3.58
N TYR A 246 7.66 1.45 2.57
CA TYR A 246 9.02 1.97 2.60
C TYR A 246 9.04 3.45 2.22
N VAL A 247 10.02 4.17 2.74
CA VAL A 247 10.11 5.62 2.65
C VAL A 247 11.54 6.06 2.33
N LEU A 248 11.68 7.30 1.83
CA LEU A 248 12.98 7.94 1.58
C LEU A 248 13.52 8.63 2.84
N ASP A 249 12.67 9.12 3.73
CA ASP A 249 13.03 9.72 4.99
C ASP A 249 12.78 8.75 6.16
N PRO A 250 13.85 8.26 6.86
CA PRO A 250 13.70 7.31 7.97
C PRO A 250 12.93 7.88 9.18
N TRP A 251 12.76 9.20 9.25
CA TRP A 251 12.02 9.87 10.33
C TRP A 251 10.54 10.07 10.01
N ARG A 252 10.13 9.73 8.78
CA ARG A 252 8.76 9.93 8.32
C ARG A 252 7.77 9.07 9.09
N VAL A 253 6.67 9.68 9.53
CA VAL A 253 5.45 9.06 10.05
C VAL A 253 4.26 9.78 9.43
N ASN A 254 3.04 9.25 9.60
CA ASN A 254 1.82 9.95 9.23
C ASN A 254 1.62 11.22 10.05
N THR A 255 0.89 12.18 9.49
CA THR A 255 0.37 13.30 10.28
C THR A 255 -0.61 12.80 11.34
N PRO A 256 -0.81 13.55 12.44
CA PRO A 256 -1.82 13.19 13.45
C PRO A 256 -3.22 13.02 12.86
N GLU A 257 -3.61 13.90 11.93
CA GLU A 257 -4.91 13.88 11.24
C GLU A 257 -5.07 12.62 10.41
N HIS A 258 -4.06 12.30 9.58
CA HIS A 258 -4.07 11.11 8.74
C HIS A 258 -4.08 9.83 9.60
N SER A 259 -3.24 9.78 10.64
CA SER A 259 -3.18 8.64 11.56
C SER A 259 -4.53 8.39 12.23
N LYS A 260 -5.21 9.46 12.68
CA LYS A 260 -6.56 9.36 13.27
C LYS A 260 -7.61 8.87 12.28
N ALA A 261 -7.62 9.42 11.06
CA ALA A 261 -8.61 9.09 10.04
C ALA A 261 -8.47 7.65 9.51
N ILE A 262 -7.23 7.17 9.32
CA ILE A 262 -6.96 5.89 8.68
C ILE A 262 -6.81 4.74 9.69
N TYR A 263 -6.16 5.00 10.84
CA TYR A 263 -5.80 3.98 11.84
C TYR A 263 -6.55 4.14 13.17
N GLY A 264 -7.43 5.13 13.30
CA GLY A 264 -8.31 5.34 14.45
C GLY A 264 -7.65 5.95 15.69
N LYS A 265 -6.33 6.11 15.69
CA LYS A 265 -5.59 6.63 16.86
C LYS A 265 -4.39 7.48 16.46
N VAL A 266 -3.93 8.29 17.41
CA VAL A 266 -2.71 9.12 17.29
C VAL A 266 -1.75 8.71 18.40
N LEU A 267 -0.51 8.45 18.06
CA LEU A 267 0.56 8.15 19.02
C LEU A 267 1.45 9.38 19.21
N PRO A 268 2.21 9.50 20.32
CA PRO A 268 3.12 10.62 20.56
C PRO A 268 4.07 10.89 19.40
N ILE A 269 4.60 9.85 18.76
CA ILE A 269 5.52 9.97 17.63
C ILE A 269 4.92 10.74 16.44
N HIS A 270 3.60 10.67 16.22
CA HIS A 270 2.93 11.41 15.15
C HIS A 270 2.93 12.93 15.43
N ILE A 271 2.86 13.31 16.69
CA ILE A 271 2.92 14.73 17.13
C ILE A 271 4.38 15.22 17.07
N GLU A 272 5.31 14.45 17.62
CA GLU A 272 6.73 14.78 17.70
C GLU A 272 7.40 14.92 16.33
N ARG A 273 6.99 14.09 15.36
CA ARG A 273 7.56 14.01 14.02
C ARG A 273 6.67 14.61 12.93
N ASN A 274 5.65 15.39 13.31
CA ASN A 274 4.77 16.06 12.36
C ASN A 274 5.53 17.14 11.58
N LYS A 275 5.99 16.81 10.37
CA LYS A 275 6.75 17.71 9.49
C LYS A 275 6.10 17.78 8.12
N VAL A 276 6.10 18.97 7.54
CA VAL A 276 5.72 19.19 6.15
C VAL A 276 6.73 18.49 5.23
N ARG A 277 6.24 17.84 4.20
CA ARG A 277 7.09 17.17 3.20
C ARG A 277 7.78 18.15 2.28
N SER A 278 8.99 17.80 1.87
CA SER A 278 9.80 18.62 0.96
C SER A 278 9.44 18.43 -0.51
N ASP A 279 8.64 17.41 -0.86
CA ASP A 279 8.28 17.11 -2.25
C ASP A 279 7.17 18.03 -2.82
N GLY A 280 6.61 18.93 -2.00
CA GLY A 280 5.59 19.90 -2.42
C GLY A 280 4.24 19.28 -2.79
N LEU A 281 4.03 17.99 -2.52
CA LEU A 281 2.77 17.31 -2.76
C LEU A 281 1.89 17.26 -1.50
N THR A 282 0.59 17.23 -1.71
CA THR A 282 -0.40 17.01 -0.65
C THR A 282 -0.25 15.60 -0.08
N ASP A 283 -0.30 15.51 1.25
CA ASP A 283 -0.37 14.23 1.97
C ASP A 283 -1.78 13.70 1.98
#